data_1a1ebcc604a8e38d6211399819a68fe6
#
_entry.id   1a1ebcc604a8e38d6211399819a68fe6
#
_cell.length_a   1.000
_cell.length_b   1.000
_cell.length_c   1.000
_cell.angle_alpha   90.00
_cell.angle_beta   90.00
_cell.angle_gamma   90.00
#
_symmetry.space_group_name_H-M   'P 1'
#
loop_
_entity.id
_entity.type
_entity.pdbx_description
1 polymer ?
#
loop_
_entity_poly.entity_id
_entity_poly.type
_entity_poly.pdbx_seq_one_letter_code
_entity_poly.pdbx_strand_id
1 'polypeptide(L)'
;MVTSYGTGFFLLYNTGAEIVLANLGLLTTVAYKLGKDAPPVYALEVSVSLSGACIRWLRDNLGIISDSAESETLAATVDSTAGCYFVPAFTGLFCPHWQPDARGTICGLSTRTTKAHIVRAALEAVCYQTREILDAMNSDSGIPLASLQVAGGMTQNSLLMQMQADLVRIPVVRPSMPETTALGAAMAAGYCIGVWSLNPEDLSAITTDVFKPLISEEERDKRFKRWTDAVERSKHWDTLGGDTDAITNKQGMVSTCGVYAFTTMALAILAHSLS
;
A
#
# COMPACT_ATOMS: atom_id res chain seq x y z
N MET A 1 -1.01 -6.40 11.03
CA MET A 1 -1.49 -5.65 9.87
C MET A 1 -0.92 -6.22 8.60
N VAL A 2 -1.67 -6.17 7.50
CA VAL A 2 -1.24 -6.69 6.19
C VAL A 2 -1.35 -5.58 5.14
N THR A 3 -0.37 -5.49 4.24
CA THR A 3 -0.46 -4.68 3.03
C THR A 3 -0.15 -5.53 1.79
N SER A 4 -0.91 -5.31 0.72
CA SER A 4 -0.70 -5.95 -0.58
C SER A 4 -0.29 -4.91 -1.62
N TYR A 5 0.93 -5.02 -2.13
CA TYR A 5 1.52 -4.13 -3.13
C TYR A 5 1.36 -4.70 -4.55
N GLY A 6 0.40 -4.17 -5.29
CA GLY A 6 0.13 -4.48 -6.69
C GLY A 6 0.24 -3.25 -7.59
N THR A 7 -0.75 -3.00 -8.43
CA THR A 7 -0.90 -1.76 -9.23
C THR A 7 -1.00 -0.53 -8.31
N GLY A 8 -1.92 -0.58 -7.35
CA GLY A 8 -1.95 0.21 -6.15
C GLY A 8 -1.55 -0.65 -4.95
N PHE A 9 -1.86 -0.20 -3.74
CA PHE A 9 -1.72 -1.01 -2.55
C PHE A 9 -2.92 -0.86 -1.62
N PHE A 10 -3.16 -1.91 -0.84
CA PHE A 10 -4.23 -1.99 0.14
C PHE A 10 -3.63 -2.29 1.49
N LEU A 11 -4.03 -1.55 2.51
CA LEU A 11 -3.69 -1.85 3.89
C LEU A 11 -4.94 -2.27 4.64
N LEU A 12 -4.82 -3.37 5.39
CA LEU A 12 -5.85 -3.86 6.28
C LEU A 12 -5.27 -4.01 7.68
N TYR A 13 -5.92 -3.38 8.64
CA TYR A 13 -5.62 -3.53 10.05
C TYR A 13 -6.78 -4.25 10.76
N ASN A 14 -6.54 -5.49 11.18
CA ASN A 14 -7.53 -6.30 11.88
C ASN A 14 -7.78 -5.72 13.29
N THR A 15 -9.01 -5.28 13.56
CA THR A 15 -9.46 -4.74 14.84
C THR A 15 -10.17 -5.79 15.72
N GLY A 16 -10.23 -7.04 15.25
CA GLY A 16 -10.89 -8.12 15.99
C GLY A 16 -12.41 -7.95 15.98
N ALA A 17 -13.02 -8.10 17.14
CA ALA A 17 -14.47 -7.94 17.31
C ALA A 17 -14.90 -6.48 17.45
N GLU A 18 -13.97 -5.54 17.54
CA GLU A 18 -14.26 -4.13 17.75
C GLU A 18 -14.50 -3.39 16.43
N ILE A 19 -15.58 -2.61 16.39
CA ILE A 19 -15.89 -1.69 15.29
C ILE A 19 -15.20 -0.36 15.60
N VAL A 20 -14.01 -0.15 15.05
CA VAL A 20 -13.29 1.12 15.15
C VAL A 20 -13.81 2.05 14.07
N LEU A 21 -14.43 3.17 14.46
CA LEU A 21 -14.87 4.19 13.51
C LEU A 21 -13.68 5.03 13.06
N ALA A 22 -13.47 5.06 11.76
CA ALA A 22 -12.38 5.79 11.15
C ALA A 22 -12.69 7.29 11.05
N ASN A 23 -11.75 8.15 11.44
CA ASN A 23 -11.89 9.61 11.41
C ASN A 23 -10.98 10.28 10.37
N LEU A 24 -9.89 9.62 9.98
CA LEU A 24 -8.87 10.17 9.08
C LEU A 24 -9.02 9.72 7.62
N GLY A 25 -10.25 9.39 7.23
CA GLY A 25 -10.54 8.98 5.84
C GLY A 25 -10.19 7.53 5.52
N LEU A 26 -10.00 6.71 6.56
CA LEU A 26 -9.94 5.25 6.46
C LEU A 26 -11.37 4.69 6.31
N LEU A 27 -11.47 3.44 5.92
CA LEU A 27 -12.74 2.71 5.87
C LEU A 27 -12.80 1.70 7.01
N THR A 28 -13.95 1.60 7.67
CA THR A 28 -14.25 0.51 8.58
C THR A 28 -14.99 -0.57 7.81
N THR A 29 -14.48 -1.79 7.80
CA THR A 29 -15.03 -2.89 7.01
C THR A 29 -15.12 -4.18 7.81
N VAL A 30 -15.88 -5.16 7.31
CA VAL A 30 -15.84 -6.54 7.78
C VAL A 30 -14.65 -7.23 7.13
N ALA A 31 -13.65 -7.64 7.92
CA ALA A 31 -12.49 -8.37 7.43
C ALA A 31 -12.88 -9.76 6.95
N TYR A 32 -13.58 -10.52 7.80
CA TYR A 32 -14.10 -11.85 7.46
C TYR A 32 -15.14 -12.33 8.50
N LYS A 33 -15.92 -13.34 8.10
CA LYS A 33 -16.78 -14.13 8.98
C LYS A 33 -16.71 -15.59 8.53
N LEU A 34 -16.24 -16.47 9.42
CA LEU A 34 -15.98 -17.87 9.09
C LEU A 34 -17.13 -18.77 9.58
N GLY A 35 -18.23 -18.77 8.84
CA GLY A 35 -19.43 -19.56 9.14
C GLY A 35 -20.58 -18.72 9.73
N LYS A 36 -21.77 -19.35 9.74
CA LYS A 36 -23.02 -18.69 10.13
C LYS A 36 -23.00 -18.20 11.57
N ASP A 37 -22.47 -19.00 12.48
CA ASP A 37 -22.50 -18.73 13.93
C ASP A 37 -21.20 -18.09 14.43
N ALA A 38 -20.17 -17.94 13.57
CA ALA A 38 -18.93 -17.28 13.92
C ALA A 38 -19.17 -15.76 14.09
N PRO A 39 -18.50 -15.10 15.05
CA PRO A 39 -18.53 -13.65 15.14
C PRO A 39 -17.86 -13.02 13.91
N PRO A 40 -18.33 -11.85 13.44
CA PRO A 40 -17.60 -11.09 12.44
C PRO A 40 -16.30 -10.54 13.02
N VAL A 41 -15.29 -10.45 12.18
CA VAL A 41 -14.02 -9.77 12.47
C VAL A 41 -13.96 -8.53 11.60
N TYR A 42 -13.60 -7.40 12.20
CA TYR A 42 -13.57 -6.09 11.57
C TYR A 42 -12.15 -5.66 11.24
N ALA A 43 -12.02 -4.72 10.34
CA ALA A 43 -10.76 -4.10 9.98
C ALA A 43 -10.93 -2.62 9.63
N LEU A 44 -9.85 -1.85 9.83
CA LEU A 44 -9.63 -0.60 9.12
C LEU A 44 -8.98 -0.91 7.77
N GLU A 45 -9.46 -0.27 6.71
CA GLU A 45 -9.01 -0.48 5.34
C GLU A 45 -8.64 0.85 4.67
N VAL A 46 -7.58 0.82 3.88
CA VAL A 46 -7.20 1.91 2.98
C VAL A 46 -6.77 1.34 1.63
N SER A 47 -7.17 2.07 0.59
CA SER A 47 -6.75 1.84 -0.79
C SER A 47 -5.94 3.04 -1.29
N VAL A 48 -4.78 2.77 -1.90
CA VAL A 48 -3.95 3.75 -2.61
C VAL A 48 -3.75 3.27 -4.04
N SER A 49 -4.10 4.11 -5.02
CA SER A 49 -4.14 3.68 -6.42
C SER A 49 -2.76 3.54 -7.08
N LEU A 50 -1.72 4.13 -6.53
CA LEU A 50 -0.43 4.30 -7.18
C LEU A 50 0.72 3.73 -6.35
N SER A 51 1.13 2.49 -6.68
CA SER A 51 2.38 1.89 -6.23
C SER A 51 3.13 1.28 -7.43
N GLY A 52 2.87 0.06 -7.82
CA GLY A 52 3.43 -0.54 -9.03
C GLY A 52 3.05 0.20 -10.31
N ALA A 53 1.91 0.91 -10.30
CA ALA A 53 1.55 1.79 -11.42
C ALA A 53 2.56 2.92 -11.62
N CYS A 54 3.16 3.47 -10.55
CA CYS A 54 4.22 4.46 -10.64
C CYS A 54 5.47 3.88 -11.34
N ILE A 55 5.87 2.68 -10.98
CA ILE A 55 7.03 2.01 -11.60
C ILE A 55 6.75 1.68 -13.08
N ARG A 56 5.53 1.22 -13.40
CA ARG A 56 5.12 1.03 -14.80
C ARG A 56 5.15 2.34 -15.58
N TRP A 57 4.71 3.45 -14.99
CA TRP A 57 4.76 4.77 -15.62
C TRP A 57 6.19 5.20 -15.95
N LEU A 58 7.17 4.92 -15.07
CA LEU A 58 8.60 5.17 -15.35
C LEU A 58 9.10 4.32 -16.54
N ARG A 59 8.58 3.10 -16.71
CA ARG A 59 8.90 2.21 -17.82
C ARG A 59 8.20 2.67 -19.10
N ASP A 60 6.89 2.79 -19.08
CA ASP A 60 6.06 2.90 -20.28
C ASP A 60 5.98 4.33 -20.83
N ASN A 61 6.00 5.33 -19.96
CA ASN A 61 5.86 6.74 -20.35
C ASN A 61 7.20 7.46 -20.41
N LEU A 62 8.10 7.23 -19.45
CA LEU A 62 9.42 7.90 -19.45
C LEU A 62 10.54 7.06 -20.10
N GLY A 63 10.37 5.75 -20.21
CA GLY A 63 11.37 4.87 -20.82
C GLY A 63 12.72 4.82 -20.08
N ILE A 64 12.74 5.13 -18.78
CA ILE A 64 13.97 5.18 -17.99
C ILE A 64 14.40 3.84 -17.41
N ILE A 65 13.49 2.87 -17.41
CA ILE A 65 13.71 1.44 -17.15
C ILE A 65 13.02 0.63 -18.23
N SER A 66 13.53 -0.57 -18.55
CA SER A 66 12.97 -1.46 -19.57
C SER A 66 11.99 -2.49 -18.99
N ASP A 67 12.19 -2.85 -17.71
CA ASP A 67 11.37 -3.77 -16.94
C ASP A 67 11.16 -3.25 -15.53
N SER A 68 10.03 -3.60 -14.89
CA SER A 68 9.75 -3.20 -13.52
C SER A 68 10.74 -3.77 -12.51
N ALA A 69 11.30 -4.96 -12.76
CA ALA A 69 12.34 -5.57 -11.92
C ALA A 69 13.65 -4.79 -11.97
N GLU A 70 13.97 -4.12 -13.08
CA GLU A 70 15.14 -3.24 -13.20
C GLU A 70 15.14 -2.11 -12.17
N SER A 71 13.97 -1.75 -11.64
CA SER A 71 13.84 -0.69 -10.63
C SER A 71 14.67 -0.97 -9.37
N GLU A 72 14.80 -2.23 -8.95
CA GLU A 72 15.60 -2.61 -7.80
C GLU A 72 17.09 -2.39 -8.08
N THR A 73 17.60 -2.99 -9.15
CA THR A 73 19.03 -2.95 -9.49
C THR A 73 19.49 -1.54 -9.81
N LEU A 74 18.67 -0.76 -10.53
CA LEU A 74 18.99 0.62 -10.87
C LEU A 74 18.98 1.52 -9.62
N ALA A 75 17.97 1.41 -8.76
CA ALA A 75 17.89 2.20 -7.52
C ALA A 75 19.01 1.83 -6.54
N ALA A 76 19.49 0.58 -6.54
CA ALA A 76 20.61 0.12 -5.72
C ALA A 76 21.96 0.70 -6.14
N THR A 77 22.09 1.28 -7.34
CA THR A 77 23.34 1.92 -7.80
C THR A 77 23.64 3.25 -7.13
N VAL A 78 22.70 3.79 -6.35
CA VAL A 78 22.84 5.04 -5.60
C VAL A 78 22.45 4.84 -4.14
N ASP A 79 23.17 5.48 -3.22
CA ASP A 79 22.96 5.32 -1.78
C ASP A 79 21.73 6.11 -1.26
N SER A 80 21.31 7.13 -1.99
CA SER A 80 20.19 7.99 -1.62
C SER A 80 19.48 8.55 -2.84
N THR A 81 18.38 9.26 -2.66
CA THR A 81 17.70 10.01 -3.73
C THR A 81 18.40 11.34 -4.07
N ALA A 82 19.52 11.67 -3.43
CA ALA A 82 20.21 12.95 -3.52
C ALA A 82 19.27 14.17 -3.30
N GLY A 83 18.28 14.01 -2.45
CA GLY A 83 17.26 15.04 -2.14
C GLY A 83 16.11 15.12 -3.15
N CYS A 84 16.04 14.21 -4.10
CA CYS A 84 14.91 14.08 -5.03
C CYS A 84 13.74 13.38 -4.33
N TYR A 85 12.53 13.91 -4.47
CA TYR A 85 11.28 13.33 -3.97
C TYR A 85 10.28 13.26 -5.12
N PHE A 86 9.65 12.10 -5.29
CA PHE A 86 8.65 11.88 -6.30
C PHE A 86 7.29 11.65 -5.64
N VAL A 87 6.32 12.55 -5.87
CA VAL A 87 4.94 12.42 -5.41
C VAL A 87 4.10 11.92 -6.58
N PRO A 88 3.66 10.65 -6.61
CA PRO A 88 2.96 10.08 -7.76
C PRO A 88 1.45 10.37 -7.71
N ALA A 89 1.06 11.63 -7.56
CA ALA A 89 -0.34 12.04 -7.46
C ALA A 89 -0.99 12.20 -8.85
N PHE A 90 -0.87 11.19 -9.73
CA PHE A 90 -1.35 11.29 -11.14
C PHE A 90 -2.86 11.51 -11.25
N THR A 91 -3.64 11.02 -10.29
CA THR A 91 -5.09 11.17 -10.21
C THR A 91 -5.55 11.85 -8.92
N GLY A 92 -4.68 12.67 -8.34
CA GLY A 92 -4.86 13.27 -7.03
C GLY A 92 -4.19 12.47 -5.90
N LEU A 93 -4.27 13.02 -4.68
CA LEU A 93 -3.83 12.37 -3.45
C LEU A 93 -5.01 11.69 -2.77
N PHE A 94 -4.79 10.46 -2.33
CA PHE A 94 -5.74 9.66 -1.56
C PHE A 94 -5.56 9.87 -0.05
N CYS A 95 -6.01 8.91 0.74
CA CYS A 95 -5.84 8.93 2.18
C CYS A 95 -4.36 9.15 2.56
N PRO A 96 -4.08 9.99 3.57
CA PRO A 96 -5.01 10.77 4.40
C PRO A 96 -5.37 12.15 3.82
N HIS A 97 -4.85 12.53 2.66
CA HIS A 97 -4.94 13.90 2.13
C HIS A 97 -6.26 14.21 1.43
N TRP A 98 -6.82 13.27 0.69
CA TRP A 98 -8.06 13.40 -0.10
C TRP A 98 -8.10 14.66 -0.97
N GLN A 99 -6.99 14.91 -1.70
CA GLN A 99 -6.80 16.11 -2.51
C GLN A 99 -6.89 15.77 -4.01
N PRO A 100 -8.06 15.90 -4.65
CA PRO A 100 -8.26 15.47 -6.04
C PRO A 100 -7.58 16.35 -7.07
N ASP A 101 -7.27 17.60 -6.73
CA ASP A 101 -6.58 18.58 -7.58
C ASP A 101 -5.05 18.51 -7.51
N ALA A 102 -4.50 17.62 -6.70
CA ALA A 102 -3.06 17.35 -6.71
C ALA A 102 -2.66 16.62 -7.99
N ARG A 103 -1.40 16.83 -8.44
CA ARG A 103 -0.81 16.13 -9.59
C ARG A 103 0.61 15.64 -9.29
N GLY A 104 1.05 14.65 -10.09
CA GLY A 104 2.39 14.08 -9.98
C GLY A 104 3.47 15.15 -10.03
N THR A 105 4.40 15.11 -9.07
CA THR A 105 5.42 16.15 -8.90
C THR A 105 6.75 15.52 -8.52
N ILE A 106 7.84 16.03 -9.11
CA ILE A 106 9.21 15.65 -8.73
C ILE A 106 9.90 16.90 -8.18
N CYS A 107 10.30 16.85 -6.91
CA CYS A 107 10.99 17.95 -6.23
C CYS A 107 12.46 17.61 -5.99
N GLY A 108 13.30 18.66 -5.84
CA GLY A 108 14.69 18.48 -5.41
C GLY A 108 15.65 18.06 -6.51
N LEU A 109 15.30 18.22 -7.78
CA LEU A 109 16.20 17.96 -8.92
C LEU A 109 17.42 18.88 -8.88
N SER A 110 18.57 18.32 -9.18
CA SER A 110 19.85 19.04 -9.31
C SER A 110 20.62 18.51 -10.51
N THR A 111 21.74 19.15 -10.87
CA THR A 111 22.64 18.70 -11.93
C THR A 111 23.24 17.32 -11.69
N ARG A 112 23.19 16.80 -10.46
CA ARG A 112 23.65 15.47 -10.07
C ARG A 112 22.56 14.40 -10.12
N THR A 113 21.30 14.79 -10.29
CA THR A 113 20.19 13.86 -10.32
C THR A 113 20.24 13.02 -11.60
N THR A 114 20.23 11.71 -11.45
CA THR A 114 20.22 10.73 -12.54
C THR A 114 18.93 9.92 -12.54
N LYS A 115 18.72 9.10 -13.58
CA LYS A 115 17.56 8.19 -13.63
C LYS A 115 17.49 7.25 -12.40
N ALA A 116 18.63 6.83 -11.84
CA ALA A 116 18.68 5.99 -10.65
C ALA A 116 18.07 6.70 -9.41
N HIS A 117 18.36 7.99 -9.23
CA HIS A 117 17.80 8.79 -8.16
C HIS A 117 16.28 8.94 -8.30
N ILE A 118 15.77 9.12 -9.53
CA ILE A 118 14.33 9.24 -9.81
C ILE A 118 13.62 7.90 -9.52
N VAL A 119 14.18 6.78 -9.99
CA VAL A 119 13.62 5.45 -9.73
C VAL A 119 13.63 5.14 -8.22
N ARG A 120 14.72 5.47 -7.53
CA ARG A 120 14.80 5.32 -6.07
C ARG A 120 13.75 6.18 -5.36
N ALA A 121 13.57 7.43 -5.77
CA ALA A 121 12.56 8.33 -5.22
C ALA A 121 11.13 7.80 -5.43
N ALA A 122 10.86 7.15 -6.56
CA ALA A 122 9.58 6.50 -6.83
C ALA A 122 9.32 5.29 -5.91
N LEU A 123 10.34 4.48 -5.62
CA LEU A 123 10.24 3.39 -4.64
C LEU A 123 10.04 3.95 -3.22
N GLU A 124 10.82 4.96 -2.82
CA GLU A 124 10.65 5.61 -1.52
C GLU A 124 9.26 6.27 -1.37
N ALA A 125 8.64 6.77 -2.46
CA ALA A 125 7.30 7.34 -2.43
C ALA A 125 6.24 6.33 -1.96
N VAL A 126 6.33 5.07 -2.38
CA VAL A 126 5.44 3.99 -1.91
C VAL A 126 5.61 3.80 -0.39
N CYS A 127 6.85 3.85 0.09
CA CYS A 127 7.14 3.70 1.52
C CYS A 127 6.62 4.89 2.35
N TYR A 128 6.76 6.11 1.86
CA TYR A 128 6.23 7.30 2.54
C TYR A 128 4.71 7.29 2.62
N GLN A 129 4.02 6.97 1.52
CA GLN A 129 2.56 6.84 1.52
C GLN A 129 2.10 5.76 2.51
N THR A 130 2.80 4.62 2.57
CA THR A 130 2.52 3.58 3.56
C THR A 130 2.69 4.13 4.99
N ARG A 131 3.74 4.90 5.26
CA ARG A 131 3.97 5.53 6.58
C ARG A 131 2.84 6.48 6.96
N GLU A 132 2.40 7.36 6.05
CA GLU A 132 1.29 8.30 6.30
C GLU A 132 0.02 7.55 6.73
N ILE A 133 -0.28 6.45 6.04
CA ILE A 133 -1.45 5.64 6.35
C ILE A 133 -1.29 4.92 7.69
N LEU A 134 -0.10 4.38 7.99
CA LEU A 134 0.17 3.74 9.26
C LEU A 134 0.04 4.71 10.43
N ASP A 135 0.56 5.92 10.27
CA ASP A 135 0.44 6.97 11.29
C ASP A 135 -1.05 7.34 11.51
N ALA A 136 -1.87 7.41 10.44
CA ALA A 136 -3.31 7.60 10.52
C ALA A 136 -4.03 6.42 11.20
N MET A 137 -3.71 5.18 10.84
CA MET A 137 -4.29 3.97 11.45
C MET A 137 -3.95 3.85 12.94
N ASN A 138 -2.71 4.15 13.31
CA ASN A 138 -2.28 4.17 14.72
C ASN A 138 -3.03 5.24 15.52
N SER A 139 -3.27 6.41 14.92
CA SER A 139 -4.03 7.49 15.54
C SER A 139 -5.48 7.11 15.77
N ASP A 140 -6.15 6.47 14.78
CA ASP A 140 -7.55 6.09 14.88
C ASP A 140 -7.78 4.85 15.77
N SER A 141 -6.88 3.86 15.71
CA SER A 141 -7.02 2.62 16.49
C SER A 141 -6.52 2.75 17.93
N GLY A 142 -5.59 3.66 18.19
CA GLY A 142 -4.88 3.77 19.47
C GLY A 142 -3.98 2.58 19.80
N ILE A 143 -3.80 1.62 18.88
CA ILE A 143 -3.03 0.39 19.08
C ILE A 143 -1.75 0.44 18.25
N PRO A 144 -0.55 0.45 18.88
CA PRO A 144 0.71 0.46 18.15
C PRO A 144 0.88 -0.80 17.29
N LEU A 145 1.32 -0.63 16.05
CA LEU A 145 1.61 -1.73 15.15
C LEU A 145 2.97 -2.36 15.47
N ALA A 146 2.99 -3.66 15.73
CA ALA A 146 4.22 -4.39 16.04
C ALA A 146 5.01 -4.80 14.78
N SER A 147 4.34 -5.06 13.66
CA SER A 147 4.96 -5.44 12.40
C SER A 147 4.03 -5.18 11.22
N LEU A 148 4.62 -5.03 10.03
CA LEU A 148 3.94 -4.91 8.77
C LEU A 148 4.14 -6.19 7.95
N GLN A 149 3.11 -6.98 7.76
CA GLN A 149 3.13 -8.10 6.82
C GLN A 149 2.87 -7.58 5.42
N VAL A 150 3.65 -8.05 4.43
CA VAL A 150 3.57 -7.59 3.05
C VAL A 150 3.27 -8.72 2.09
N ALA A 151 2.52 -8.41 1.03
CA ALA A 151 2.16 -9.34 -0.03
C ALA A 151 2.14 -8.64 -1.39
N GLY A 152 1.97 -9.39 -2.47
CA GLY A 152 1.86 -8.88 -3.83
C GLY A 152 3.20 -8.75 -4.55
N GLY A 153 3.14 -8.52 -5.87
CA GLY A 153 4.29 -8.63 -6.77
C GLY A 153 5.47 -7.69 -6.46
N MET A 154 5.21 -6.48 -5.95
CA MET A 154 6.30 -5.55 -5.62
C MET A 154 7.16 -6.00 -4.42
N THR A 155 6.67 -6.94 -3.60
CA THR A 155 7.45 -7.45 -2.45
C THR A 155 8.67 -8.25 -2.87
N GLN A 156 8.77 -8.67 -4.13
CA GLN A 156 9.96 -9.31 -4.68
C GLN A 156 11.17 -8.37 -4.70
N ASN A 157 10.95 -7.07 -4.71
CA ASN A 157 12.00 -6.05 -4.60
C ASN A 157 12.46 -5.94 -3.13
N SER A 158 13.62 -6.54 -2.81
CA SER A 158 14.17 -6.55 -1.44
C SER A 158 14.66 -5.17 -0.99
N LEU A 159 15.13 -4.33 -1.93
CA LEU A 159 15.48 -2.95 -1.63
C LEU A 159 14.25 -2.15 -1.18
N LEU A 160 13.11 -2.31 -1.86
CA LEU A 160 11.85 -1.69 -1.45
C LEU A 160 11.44 -2.15 -0.05
N MET A 161 11.56 -3.45 0.25
CA MET A 161 11.21 -3.99 1.58
C MET A 161 12.09 -3.44 2.69
N GLN A 162 13.39 -3.27 2.43
CA GLN A 162 14.29 -2.63 3.40
C GLN A 162 13.96 -1.15 3.59
N MET A 163 13.76 -0.39 2.50
CA MET A 163 13.32 1.01 2.58
C MET A 163 12.01 1.15 3.34
N GLN A 164 11.08 0.20 3.13
CA GLN A 164 9.81 0.19 3.83
C GLN A 164 10.02 0.05 5.35
N ALA A 165 10.81 -0.94 5.79
CA ALA A 165 11.14 -1.11 7.20
C ALA A 165 11.80 0.14 7.78
N ASP A 166 12.76 0.72 7.04
CA ASP A 166 13.47 1.93 7.44
C ASP A 166 12.53 3.12 7.66
N LEU A 167 11.52 3.29 6.83
CA LEU A 167 10.64 4.47 6.85
C LEU A 167 9.40 4.29 7.74
N VAL A 168 8.87 3.08 7.91
CA VAL A 168 7.70 2.83 8.78
C VAL A 168 8.08 2.59 10.25
N ARG A 169 9.35 2.38 10.57
CA ARG A 169 9.88 2.20 11.94
C ARG A 169 9.48 0.88 12.62
N ILE A 170 8.92 -0.07 11.89
CA ILE A 170 8.56 -1.40 12.38
C ILE A 170 9.10 -2.47 11.44
N PRO A 171 9.32 -3.71 11.93
CA PRO A 171 9.73 -4.81 11.07
C PRO A 171 8.73 -5.05 9.94
N VAL A 172 9.26 -5.26 8.72
CA VAL A 172 8.50 -5.69 7.55
C VAL A 172 8.72 -7.18 7.36
N VAL A 173 7.63 -7.94 7.28
CA VAL A 173 7.63 -9.41 7.19
C VAL A 173 7.08 -9.82 5.83
N ARG A 174 7.94 -10.43 5.01
CA ARG A 174 7.61 -10.94 3.68
C ARG A 174 7.45 -12.46 3.74
N PRO A 175 6.24 -13.01 3.51
CA PRO A 175 6.07 -14.46 3.42
C PRO A 175 6.67 -15.00 2.11
N SER A 176 7.09 -16.27 2.12
CA SER A 176 7.59 -16.95 0.92
C SER A 176 6.51 -17.12 -0.17
N MET A 177 5.24 -17.12 0.22
CA MET A 177 4.08 -17.13 -0.68
C MET A 177 3.62 -15.69 -0.93
N PRO A 178 3.82 -15.12 -2.13
CA PRO A 178 3.44 -13.73 -2.43
C PRO A 178 1.93 -13.55 -2.63
N GLU A 179 1.21 -14.59 -3.08
CA GLU A 179 -0.22 -14.57 -3.42
C GLU A 179 -1.11 -14.85 -2.20
N THR A 180 -0.89 -14.13 -1.12
CA THR A 180 -1.60 -14.35 0.16
C THR A 180 -3.11 -14.12 0.06
N THR A 181 -3.56 -13.22 -0.82
CA THR A 181 -4.99 -12.97 -1.06
C THR A 181 -5.68 -14.18 -1.67
N ALA A 182 -5.09 -14.79 -2.70
CA ALA A 182 -5.61 -16.02 -3.31
C ALA A 182 -5.58 -17.18 -2.31
N LEU A 183 -4.50 -17.31 -1.54
CA LEU A 183 -4.39 -18.33 -0.48
C LEU A 183 -5.50 -18.15 0.56
N GLY A 184 -5.74 -16.94 1.03
CA GLY A 184 -6.80 -16.66 2.01
C GLY A 184 -8.19 -17.01 1.51
N ALA A 185 -8.49 -16.70 0.25
CA ALA A 185 -9.75 -17.10 -0.40
C ALA A 185 -9.90 -18.62 -0.49
N ALA A 186 -8.83 -19.33 -0.89
CA ALA A 186 -8.80 -20.79 -0.95
C ALA A 186 -8.99 -21.44 0.43
N MET A 187 -8.34 -20.87 1.46
CA MET A 187 -8.48 -21.34 2.86
C MET A 187 -9.91 -21.15 3.36
N ALA A 188 -10.53 -20.00 3.10
CA ALA A 188 -11.93 -19.75 3.49
C ALA A 188 -12.89 -20.73 2.83
N ALA A 189 -12.72 -20.97 1.52
CA ALA A 189 -13.53 -21.94 0.78
C ALA A 189 -13.33 -23.38 1.31
N GLY A 190 -12.08 -23.78 1.52
CA GLY A 190 -11.74 -25.12 2.05
C GLY A 190 -12.26 -25.33 3.48
N TYR A 191 -12.24 -24.30 4.30
CA TYR A 191 -12.81 -24.33 5.65
C TYR A 191 -14.32 -24.55 5.62
N CYS A 192 -15.05 -23.83 4.75
CA CYS A 192 -16.50 -23.98 4.61
C CYS A 192 -16.96 -25.40 4.26
N ILE A 193 -16.15 -26.15 3.50
CA ILE A 193 -16.47 -27.53 3.10
C ILE A 193 -15.74 -28.59 3.94
N GLY A 194 -15.07 -28.18 5.02
CA GLY A 194 -14.36 -29.07 5.96
C GLY A 194 -13.09 -29.73 5.43
N VAL A 195 -12.53 -29.21 4.33
CA VAL A 195 -11.27 -29.74 3.73
C VAL A 195 -10.04 -29.07 4.32
N TRP A 196 -10.19 -27.87 4.87
CA TRP A 196 -9.08 -27.09 5.44
C TRP A 196 -9.37 -26.70 6.90
N SER A 197 -8.40 -26.90 7.76
CA SER A 197 -8.43 -26.35 9.12
C SER A 197 -7.83 -24.95 9.14
N LEU A 198 -8.37 -24.07 9.99
CA LEU A 198 -7.79 -22.76 10.29
C LEU A 198 -7.12 -22.71 11.65
N ASN A 199 -7.00 -23.84 12.34
CA ASN A 199 -6.23 -23.92 13.57
C ASN A 199 -4.74 -23.73 13.25
N PRO A 200 -4.04 -22.83 13.95
CA PRO A 200 -2.62 -22.56 13.69
C PRO A 200 -1.73 -23.82 13.74
N GLU A 201 -2.08 -24.80 14.56
CA GLU A 201 -1.36 -26.06 14.71
C GLU A 201 -1.44 -26.96 13.46
N ASP A 202 -2.51 -26.84 12.68
CA ASP A 202 -2.74 -27.61 11.47
C ASP A 202 -2.16 -26.94 10.22
N LEU A 203 -1.76 -25.67 10.33
CA LEU A 203 -1.22 -24.90 9.23
C LEU A 203 0.28 -25.06 9.12
N SER A 204 0.76 -25.38 7.92
CA SER A 204 2.19 -25.42 7.64
C SER A 204 2.82 -24.05 7.90
N ALA A 205 3.95 -24.03 8.59
CA ALA A 205 4.69 -22.79 8.80
C ALA A 205 5.12 -22.18 7.46
N ILE A 206 4.67 -20.96 7.20
CA ILE A 206 5.13 -20.18 6.06
C ILE A 206 6.47 -19.54 6.42
N THR A 207 7.52 -19.84 5.66
CA THR A 207 8.81 -19.17 5.84
C THR A 207 8.67 -17.68 5.52
N THR A 208 9.38 -16.85 6.27
CA THR A 208 9.30 -15.39 6.12
C THR A 208 10.68 -14.76 6.13
N ASP A 209 10.87 -13.72 5.32
CA ASP A 209 12.00 -12.81 5.45
C ASP A 209 11.57 -11.63 6.34
N VAL A 210 12.46 -11.20 7.22
CA VAL A 210 12.20 -10.07 8.13
C VAL A 210 13.20 -8.97 7.88
N PHE A 211 12.69 -7.83 7.43
CA PHE A 211 13.46 -6.59 7.24
C PHE A 211 13.28 -5.71 8.48
N LYS A 212 14.38 -5.35 9.13
CA LYS A 212 14.37 -4.49 10.31
C LYS A 212 14.84 -3.09 9.94
N PRO A 213 14.35 -2.03 10.65
CA PRO A 213 14.84 -0.68 10.46
C PRO A 213 16.35 -0.59 10.69
N LEU A 214 17.09 0.01 9.76
CA LEU A 214 18.55 0.19 9.82
C LEU A 214 18.96 1.65 9.98
N ILE A 215 18.15 2.61 9.52
CA ILE A 215 18.46 4.03 9.66
C ILE A 215 18.01 4.58 11.01
N SER A 216 18.66 5.65 11.46
CA SER A 216 18.30 6.30 12.71
C SER A 216 16.92 6.97 12.64
N GLU A 217 16.33 7.23 13.80
CA GLU A 217 15.04 7.91 13.92
C GLU A 217 15.11 9.34 13.38
N GLU A 218 16.18 10.02 13.67
CA GLU A 218 16.44 11.38 13.20
C GLU A 218 16.49 11.46 11.67
N GLU A 219 17.20 10.54 11.01
CA GLU A 219 17.30 10.50 9.56
C GLU A 219 15.94 10.18 8.91
N ARG A 220 15.17 9.22 9.49
CA ARG A 220 13.81 8.92 9.03
C ARG A 220 12.89 10.12 9.07
N ASP A 221 12.87 10.82 10.20
CA ASP A 221 11.95 11.93 10.41
C ASP A 221 12.34 13.15 9.58
N LYS A 222 13.63 13.34 9.36
CA LYS A 222 14.15 14.34 8.43
C LYS A 222 13.70 14.05 6.99
N ARG A 223 13.81 12.79 6.52
CA ARG A 223 13.35 12.38 5.19
C ARG A 223 11.84 12.52 5.06
N PHE A 224 11.10 12.10 6.07
CA PHE A 224 9.64 12.18 6.06
C PHE A 224 9.13 13.63 6.05
N LYS A 225 9.76 14.51 6.78
CA LYS A 225 9.45 15.95 6.72
C LYS A 225 9.63 16.51 5.32
N ARG A 226 10.71 16.12 4.63
CA ARG A 226 10.95 16.56 3.23
C ARG A 226 9.92 15.94 2.26
N TRP A 227 9.48 14.72 2.51
CA TRP A 227 8.35 14.12 1.78
C TRP A 227 7.08 14.96 1.96
N THR A 228 6.71 15.30 3.18
CA THR A 228 5.55 16.16 3.47
C THR A 228 5.65 17.50 2.73
N ASP A 229 6.82 18.13 2.71
CA ASP A 229 7.08 19.35 1.93
C ASP A 229 6.85 19.13 0.42
N ALA A 230 7.18 17.98 -0.13
CA ALA A 230 6.95 17.64 -1.54
C ALA A 230 5.47 17.39 -1.83
N VAL A 231 4.77 16.71 -0.93
CA VAL A 231 3.31 16.50 -1.00
C VAL A 231 2.57 17.83 -1.03
N GLU A 232 2.92 18.76 -0.15
CA GLU A 232 2.30 20.10 -0.15
C GLU A 232 2.48 20.83 -1.49
N ARG A 233 3.63 20.68 -2.16
CA ARG A 233 3.88 21.27 -3.49
C ARG A 233 3.10 20.61 -4.63
N SER A 234 2.58 19.42 -4.44
CA SER A 234 1.76 18.71 -5.44
C SER A 234 0.28 19.09 -5.38
N LYS A 235 -0.17 19.70 -4.27
CA LYS A 235 -1.54 20.11 -4.06
C LYS A 235 -1.90 21.35 -4.90
N HIS A 236 -3.19 21.49 -5.17
CA HIS A 236 -3.77 22.64 -5.89
C HIS A 236 -3.13 22.92 -7.26
N TRP A 237 -2.61 21.88 -7.90
CA TRP A 237 -2.01 22.01 -9.23
C TRP A 237 -3.07 22.17 -10.33
N ASP A 238 -4.17 21.43 -10.23
CA ASP A 238 -5.27 21.42 -11.21
C ASP A 238 -6.39 22.39 -10.83
N THR A 239 -6.02 23.63 -10.52
CA THR A 239 -7.00 24.67 -10.13
C THR A 239 -7.61 25.41 -11.32
N LEU A 240 -7.05 25.23 -12.52
CA LEU A 240 -7.38 26.10 -13.66
C LEU A 240 -8.45 25.57 -14.59
N GLY A 241 -9.19 24.51 -14.27
CA GLY A 241 -10.39 24.06 -15.02
C GLY A 241 -10.28 24.12 -16.56
N GLY A 242 -9.07 24.13 -17.09
CA GLY A 242 -8.75 24.31 -18.49
C GLY A 242 -8.17 23.05 -19.09
N ASP A 243 -8.88 22.49 -20.08
CA ASP A 243 -8.42 21.55 -21.09
C ASP A 243 -7.55 20.39 -20.59
N THR A 244 -8.06 19.64 -19.65
CA THR A 244 -7.70 18.25 -19.56
C THR A 244 -8.92 17.45 -20.01
N ASP A 245 -8.78 16.72 -21.12
CA ASP A 245 -9.47 15.46 -21.35
C ASP A 245 -9.14 14.47 -20.19
N ALA A 246 -9.05 15.02 -18.99
CA ALA A 246 -9.09 14.27 -17.74
C ALA A 246 -10.47 13.65 -17.74
N ILE A 247 -10.49 12.39 -18.12
CA ILE A 247 -11.52 11.45 -17.73
C ILE A 247 -11.71 11.63 -16.23
N THR A 248 -12.41 12.67 -15.83
CA THR A 248 -13.05 12.83 -14.54
C THR A 248 -14.17 11.81 -14.50
N ASN A 249 -13.76 10.56 -14.57
CA ASN A 249 -14.65 9.47 -14.33
C ASN A 249 -14.88 9.42 -12.80
N LYS A 250 -15.77 10.34 -12.32
CA LYS A 250 -16.35 10.19 -10.97
C LYS A 250 -16.90 8.78 -10.77
N GLN A 251 -17.29 8.10 -11.87
CA GLN A 251 -17.64 6.68 -11.86
C GLN A 251 -16.43 5.78 -11.62
N GLY A 252 -15.21 6.13 -12.02
CA GLY A 252 -14.00 5.32 -11.79
C GLY A 252 -13.57 5.27 -10.34
N MET A 253 -13.71 6.36 -9.59
CA MET A 253 -13.40 6.39 -8.16
C MET A 253 -14.38 5.53 -7.33
N VAL A 254 -15.66 5.58 -7.68
CA VAL A 254 -16.71 4.74 -7.05
C VAL A 254 -16.59 3.29 -7.52
N SER A 255 -16.16 3.05 -8.78
CA SER A 255 -16.07 1.70 -9.35
C SER A 255 -14.92 0.89 -8.76
N THR A 256 -13.77 1.49 -8.43
CA THR A 256 -12.64 0.72 -7.88
C THR A 256 -12.93 0.30 -6.44
N CYS A 257 -13.44 1.18 -5.60
CA CYS A 257 -13.93 0.81 -4.25
C CYS A 257 -15.16 -0.10 -4.32
N GLY A 258 -16.09 0.14 -5.26
CA GLY A 258 -17.32 -0.64 -5.41
C GLY A 258 -17.07 -2.07 -5.90
N VAL A 259 -16.12 -2.32 -6.79
CA VAL A 259 -15.81 -3.68 -7.29
C VAL A 259 -15.18 -4.54 -6.20
N TYR A 260 -14.35 -3.98 -5.33
CA TYR A 260 -13.75 -4.75 -4.23
C TYR A 260 -14.72 -4.95 -3.06
N ALA A 261 -15.57 -3.97 -2.74
CA ALA A 261 -16.67 -4.16 -1.79
C ALA A 261 -17.67 -5.22 -2.30
N PHE A 262 -17.92 -5.27 -3.62
CA PHE A 262 -18.75 -6.31 -4.24
C PHE A 262 -18.08 -7.68 -4.22
N THR A 263 -16.77 -7.80 -4.41
CA THR A 263 -16.07 -9.11 -4.37
C THR A 263 -15.98 -9.67 -2.97
N THR A 264 -15.71 -8.84 -1.95
CA THR A 264 -15.77 -9.27 -0.54
C THR A 264 -17.19 -9.59 -0.09
N MET A 265 -18.18 -8.82 -0.53
CA MET A 265 -19.59 -9.08 -0.23
C MET A 265 -20.13 -10.31 -1.01
N ALA A 266 -19.71 -10.54 -2.26
CA ALA A 266 -20.08 -11.72 -3.04
C ALA A 266 -19.47 -13.01 -2.45
N LEU A 267 -18.24 -12.97 -1.93
CA LEU A 267 -17.64 -14.10 -1.21
C LEU A 267 -18.35 -14.38 0.12
N ALA A 268 -18.80 -13.36 0.84
CA ALA A 268 -19.61 -13.52 2.04
C ALA A 268 -21.01 -14.10 1.74
N ILE A 269 -21.63 -13.71 0.62
CA ILE A 269 -22.94 -14.19 0.17
C ILE A 269 -22.84 -15.62 -0.36
N LEU A 270 -21.78 -15.97 -1.12
CA LEU A 270 -21.54 -17.34 -1.58
C LEU A 270 -21.30 -18.31 -0.41
N ALA A 271 -20.53 -17.89 0.60
CA ALA A 271 -20.38 -18.67 1.83
C ALA A 271 -21.72 -18.88 2.58
N HIS A 272 -22.68 -17.95 2.43
CA HIS A 272 -23.99 -18.05 3.06
C HIS A 272 -25.01 -18.89 2.26
N SER A 273 -24.86 -19.00 0.92
CA SER A 273 -25.77 -19.74 0.06
C SER A 273 -25.43 -21.24 -0.06
N LEU A 274 -24.24 -21.64 0.40
CA LEU A 274 -23.77 -23.03 0.38
C LEU A 274 -23.89 -23.73 1.75
N SER A 275 -24.44 -23.05 2.75
CA SER A 275 -24.82 -23.60 4.07
C SER A 275 -26.34 -23.77 4.15
#